data_822e9cc6e0d561ed4e5cab6908f95cc8
#
_entry.id   822e9cc6e0d561ed4e5cab6908f95cc8
#
_cell.length_a   1.000
_cell.length_b   1.000
_cell.length_c   1.000
_cell.angle_alpha   90.00
_cell.angle_beta   90.00
_cell.angle_gamma   90.00
#
_symmetry.space_group_name_H-M   'P 1'
#
loop_
_entity.id
_entity.type
_entity.pdbx_description
1 polymer ?
#
loop_
_entity_poly.entity_id
_entity_poly.type
_entity_poly.pdbx_seq_one_letter_code
_entity_poly.pdbx_strand_id
1 'polypeptide(L)'
;MAHGTPSSLDEMPEYLRLVRGGRPPSDQLIHEMRENYAAIGGRSPLTDITEAQAAALRARLGPEIPVAIGMRNWHPFIKDALAELAAAGVTRTIAIPMAPQFSTLSVQKYIDAATAALPPGMRFESVESFHTHPLLLDAFAERVAAAQPKPDELVIFTAHSLPERVIAAGDRYADQVAETARGVAGRAGITRYERAYQSAGRTPEPWIGPSLDQLIDDKSATTRKFLVVPIGFVCDHTEVLFDIDVQAARVAREFSTTLRRTESLNTAPTFIAMLEAIVRARLSPRDS
;
A
#
# COMPACT_ATOMS: atom_id res chain seq x y z
N MET A 1 8.91 2.09 6.01
CA MET A 1 9.47 2.21 4.63
C MET A 1 8.31 2.29 3.65
N ALA A 2 8.33 3.21 2.67
CA ALA A 2 7.29 3.37 1.67
C ALA A 2 7.87 3.50 0.25
N HIS A 3 6.99 3.54 -0.77
CA HIS A 3 7.42 3.56 -2.18
C HIS A 3 8.17 4.84 -2.54
N GLY A 4 7.68 5.98 -2.06
CA GLY A 4 8.11 7.31 -2.46
C GLY A 4 7.32 7.82 -3.68
N THR A 5 7.25 9.14 -3.79
CA THR A 5 6.51 9.82 -4.85
C THR A 5 7.17 11.18 -5.13
N PRO A 6 7.16 11.69 -6.36
CA PRO A 6 7.68 13.00 -6.65
C PRO A 6 6.81 14.09 -5.98
N SER A 7 7.43 15.20 -5.62
CA SER A 7 6.76 16.35 -4.99
C SER A 7 6.11 17.28 -6.00
N SER A 8 6.55 17.21 -7.27
CA SER A 8 6.02 17.99 -8.39
C SER A 8 6.02 17.19 -9.70
N LEU A 9 5.25 17.66 -10.68
CA LEU A 9 5.23 17.05 -12.01
C LEU A 9 6.56 17.19 -12.76
N ASP A 10 7.38 18.16 -12.41
CA ASP A 10 8.69 18.37 -13.06
C ASP A 10 9.71 17.28 -12.68
N GLU A 11 9.54 16.70 -11.50
CA GLU A 11 10.38 15.60 -11.01
C GLU A 11 10.00 14.23 -11.61
N MET A 12 8.90 14.14 -12.34
CA MET A 12 8.38 12.89 -12.89
C MET A 12 9.40 12.08 -13.73
N PRO A 13 10.22 12.69 -14.61
CA PRO A 13 11.20 11.92 -15.40
C PRO A 13 12.23 11.21 -14.51
N GLU A 14 12.76 11.90 -13.50
CA GLU A 14 13.76 11.34 -12.59
C GLU A 14 13.15 10.27 -11.68
N TYR A 15 11.96 10.54 -11.14
CA TYR A 15 11.22 9.57 -10.34
C TYR A 15 10.99 8.25 -11.11
N LEU A 16 10.50 8.34 -12.34
CA LEU A 16 10.26 7.17 -13.19
C LEU A 16 11.55 6.44 -13.53
N ARG A 17 12.67 7.17 -13.70
CA ARG A 17 13.99 6.56 -13.90
C ARG A 17 14.39 5.71 -12.68
N LEU A 18 14.19 6.23 -11.47
CA LEU A 18 14.48 5.51 -10.22
C LEU A 18 13.57 4.28 -10.04
N VAL A 19 12.26 4.42 -10.26
CA VAL A 19 11.30 3.30 -10.21
C VAL A 19 11.71 2.18 -11.17
N ARG A 20 12.27 2.53 -12.34
CA ARG A 20 12.70 1.59 -13.39
C ARG A 20 14.14 1.07 -13.20
N GLY A 21 14.73 1.29 -12.01
CA GLY A 21 16.08 0.83 -11.70
C GLY A 21 17.17 1.50 -12.55
N GLY A 22 17.01 2.80 -12.80
CA GLY A 22 17.95 3.64 -13.56
C GLY A 22 17.69 3.71 -15.09
N ARG A 23 16.75 2.90 -15.62
CA ARG A 23 16.40 2.93 -17.05
C ARG A 23 15.54 4.15 -17.38
N PRO A 24 15.89 4.94 -18.41
CA PRO A 24 15.10 6.11 -18.80
C PRO A 24 13.64 5.74 -19.12
N PRO A 25 12.66 6.55 -18.68
CA PRO A 25 11.28 6.42 -19.14
C PRO A 25 11.14 6.94 -20.57
N SER A 26 10.11 6.48 -21.30
CA SER A 26 9.70 7.10 -22.55
C SER A 26 8.93 8.40 -22.30
N ASP A 27 8.94 9.32 -23.27
CA ASP A 27 8.17 10.56 -23.19
C ASP A 27 6.67 10.29 -23.02
N GLN A 28 6.16 9.25 -23.69
CA GLN A 28 4.78 8.81 -23.52
C GLN A 28 4.48 8.42 -22.07
N LEU A 29 5.33 7.62 -21.41
CA LEU A 29 5.14 7.23 -20.02
C LEU A 29 5.19 8.45 -19.08
N ILE A 30 6.10 9.39 -19.32
CA ILE A 30 6.19 10.64 -18.55
C ILE A 30 4.89 11.44 -18.68
N HIS A 31 4.40 11.61 -19.92
CA HIS A 31 3.17 12.34 -20.19
C HIS A 31 1.96 11.72 -19.47
N GLU A 32 1.74 10.43 -19.65
CA GLU A 32 0.64 9.69 -19.01
C GLU A 32 0.70 9.76 -17.48
N MET A 33 1.89 9.62 -16.89
CA MET A 33 2.02 9.71 -15.43
C MET A 33 1.76 11.13 -14.93
N ARG A 34 2.17 12.16 -15.68
CA ARG A 34 1.82 13.54 -15.36
C ARG A 34 0.32 13.80 -15.41
N GLU A 35 -0.38 13.24 -16.40
CA GLU A 35 -1.85 13.33 -16.48
C GLU A 35 -2.52 12.64 -15.30
N ASN A 36 -2.06 11.43 -14.92
CA ASN A 36 -2.59 10.72 -13.76
C ASN A 36 -2.42 11.53 -12.47
N TYR A 37 -1.23 12.13 -12.27
CA TYR A 37 -0.99 12.99 -11.12
C TYR A 37 -1.79 14.29 -11.18
N ALA A 38 -1.93 14.91 -12.35
CA ALA A 38 -2.76 16.09 -12.53
C ALA A 38 -4.23 15.82 -12.17
N ALA A 39 -4.75 14.66 -12.53
CA ALA A 39 -6.13 14.24 -12.22
C ALA A 39 -6.41 14.09 -10.71
N ILE A 40 -5.38 13.92 -9.89
CA ILE A 40 -5.49 13.81 -8.43
C ILE A 40 -5.02 15.09 -7.70
N GLY A 41 -4.88 16.21 -8.42
CA GLY A 41 -4.50 17.50 -7.83
C GLY A 41 -3.01 17.87 -7.97
N GLY A 42 -2.27 17.20 -8.85
CA GLY A 42 -0.90 17.52 -9.24
C GLY A 42 0.20 16.84 -8.40
N ARG A 43 -0.14 16.23 -7.27
CA ARG A 43 0.80 15.48 -6.42
C ARG A 43 0.12 14.34 -5.67
N SER A 44 0.88 13.30 -5.34
CA SER A 44 0.42 12.24 -4.44
C SER A 44 0.60 12.65 -2.97
N PRO A 45 -0.37 12.37 -2.08
CA PRO A 45 -0.23 12.64 -0.65
C PRO A 45 0.64 11.62 0.10
N LEU A 46 1.22 10.64 -0.57
CA LEU A 46 1.94 9.51 0.04
C LEU A 46 2.99 9.93 1.06
N THR A 47 3.85 10.91 0.71
CA THR A 47 4.93 11.36 1.60
C THR A 47 4.36 12.02 2.84
N ASP A 48 3.43 12.98 2.68
CA ASP A 48 2.80 13.71 3.79
C ASP A 48 2.09 12.73 4.75
N ILE A 49 1.38 11.74 4.21
CA ILE A 49 0.68 10.73 5.02
C ILE A 49 1.69 9.81 5.73
N THR A 50 2.76 9.39 5.06
CA THR A 50 3.80 8.56 5.68
C THR A 50 4.50 9.31 6.83
N GLU A 51 4.76 10.60 6.66
CA GLU A 51 5.29 11.46 7.74
C GLU A 51 4.32 11.57 8.91
N ALA A 52 3.03 11.78 8.63
CA ALA A 52 1.99 11.82 9.65
C ALA A 52 1.85 10.48 10.40
N GLN A 53 1.94 9.35 9.69
CA GLN A 53 1.97 8.01 10.29
C GLN A 53 3.18 7.84 11.21
N ALA A 54 4.37 8.26 10.75
CA ALA A 54 5.58 8.21 11.57
C ALA A 54 5.49 9.12 12.81
N ALA A 55 4.96 10.33 12.67
CA ALA A 55 4.73 11.24 13.78
C ALA A 55 3.76 10.66 14.81
N ALA A 56 2.65 10.08 14.37
CA ALA A 56 1.68 9.43 15.23
C ALA A 56 2.29 8.20 15.96
N LEU A 57 3.12 7.43 15.26
CA LEU A 57 3.84 6.30 15.87
C LEU A 57 4.88 6.76 16.88
N ARG A 58 5.67 7.83 16.60
CA ARG A 58 6.62 8.43 17.56
C ARG A 58 5.91 8.84 18.86
N ALA A 59 4.76 9.50 18.73
CA ALA A 59 3.98 9.93 19.89
C ALA A 59 3.54 8.77 20.79
N ARG A 60 3.29 7.59 20.22
CA ARG A 60 2.89 6.39 20.97
C ARG A 60 4.09 5.63 21.55
N LEU A 61 5.20 5.56 20.83
CA LEU A 61 6.41 4.85 21.28
C LEU A 61 7.19 5.62 22.36
N GLY A 62 7.11 6.94 22.36
CA GLY A 62 7.88 7.81 23.24
C GLY A 62 9.26 8.16 22.68
N PRO A 63 10.00 9.09 23.35
CA PRO A 63 11.24 9.65 22.84
C PRO A 63 12.42 8.68 22.78
N GLU A 64 12.36 7.60 23.55
CA GLU A 64 13.43 6.58 23.61
C GLU A 64 13.51 5.69 22.36
N ILE A 65 12.46 5.68 21.54
CA ILE A 65 12.40 4.86 20.34
C ILE A 65 12.29 5.77 19.11
N PRO A 66 13.41 6.16 18.49
CA PRO A 66 13.38 7.03 17.32
C PRO A 66 12.73 6.32 16.12
N VAL A 67 11.97 7.08 15.34
CA VAL A 67 11.30 6.60 14.13
C VAL A 67 11.71 7.51 12.96
N ALA A 68 12.27 6.93 11.92
CA ALA A 68 12.61 7.61 10.67
C ALA A 68 11.77 7.03 9.52
N ILE A 69 11.53 7.81 8.48
CA ILE A 69 10.91 7.35 7.25
C ILE A 69 11.95 7.18 6.16
N GLY A 70 11.83 6.11 5.36
CA GLY A 70 12.69 5.87 4.22
C GLY A 70 11.87 5.41 3.03
N MET A 71 12.05 6.09 1.89
CA MET A 71 11.39 5.77 0.63
C MET A 71 12.32 4.97 -0.28
N ARG A 72 11.75 4.03 -1.03
CA ARG A 72 12.55 3.21 -1.95
C ARG A 72 12.95 3.96 -3.22
N ASN A 73 12.04 4.73 -3.76
CA ASN A 73 12.19 5.30 -5.10
C ASN A 73 12.22 6.85 -5.12
N TRP A 74 12.12 7.50 -3.97
CA TRP A 74 12.18 8.95 -3.86
C TRP A 74 12.70 9.39 -2.48
N HIS A 75 12.86 10.68 -2.28
CA HIS A 75 13.32 11.26 -1.02
C HIS A 75 12.25 11.26 0.09
N PRO A 76 12.68 11.14 1.35
CA PRO A 76 14.00 10.72 1.83
C PRO A 76 14.23 9.23 1.54
N PHE A 77 15.41 8.88 1.02
CA PHE A 77 15.68 7.46 0.71
C PHE A 77 15.85 6.62 1.98
N ILE A 78 15.65 5.29 1.85
CA ILE A 78 15.89 4.32 2.94
C ILE A 78 17.31 4.46 3.51
N LYS A 79 18.31 4.68 2.65
CA LYS A 79 19.71 4.89 3.08
C LYS A 79 19.88 6.11 3.98
N ASP A 80 19.15 7.19 3.68
CA ASP A 80 19.22 8.45 4.44
C ASP A 80 18.59 8.27 5.82
N ALA A 81 17.45 7.57 5.90
CA ALA A 81 16.81 7.21 7.17
C ALA A 81 17.70 6.32 8.06
N LEU A 82 18.39 5.33 7.47
CA LEU A 82 19.31 4.48 8.20
C LEU A 82 20.53 5.27 8.71
N ALA A 83 21.06 6.19 7.90
CA ALA A 83 22.15 7.07 8.31
C ALA A 83 21.74 8.02 9.45
N GLU A 84 20.53 8.59 9.40
CA GLU A 84 19.95 9.40 10.48
C GLU A 84 19.86 8.62 11.79
N LEU A 85 19.32 7.41 11.75
CA LEU A 85 19.22 6.56 12.94
C LEU A 85 20.59 6.17 13.50
N ALA A 86 21.56 5.87 12.63
CA ALA A 86 22.93 5.58 13.06
C ALA A 86 23.59 6.79 13.74
N ALA A 87 23.41 7.99 13.18
CA ALA A 87 23.91 9.24 13.76
C ALA A 87 23.26 9.55 15.13
N ALA A 88 22.03 9.08 15.35
CA ALA A 88 21.34 9.14 16.64
C ALA A 88 21.77 8.01 17.62
N GLY A 89 22.77 7.20 17.29
CA GLY A 89 23.28 6.13 18.14
C GLY A 89 22.46 4.84 18.15
N VAL A 90 21.53 4.68 17.19
CA VAL A 90 20.71 3.47 17.09
C VAL A 90 21.57 2.30 16.61
N THR A 91 21.59 1.20 17.36
CA THR A 91 22.33 -0.03 17.05
C THR A 91 21.43 -1.19 16.60
N ARG A 92 20.12 -1.05 16.70
CA ARG A 92 19.12 -2.04 16.24
C ARG A 92 17.94 -1.34 15.59
N THR A 93 17.60 -1.75 14.37
CA THR A 93 16.52 -1.17 13.59
C THR A 93 15.46 -2.21 13.29
N ILE A 94 14.18 -1.85 13.47
CA ILE A 94 13.01 -2.61 13.04
C ILE A 94 12.41 -1.89 11.84
N ALA A 95 12.48 -2.50 10.67
CA ALA A 95 11.95 -1.93 9.43
C ALA A 95 10.56 -2.47 9.13
N ILE A 96 9.61 -1.56 8.91
CA ILE A 96 8.23 -1.90 8.56
C ILE A 96 7.94 -1.35 7.16
N PRO A 97 7.93 -2.19 6.10
CA PRO A 97 7.34 -1.82 4.81
C PRO A 97 5.86 -1.52 4.99
N MET A 98 5.40 -0.38 4.46
CA MET A 98 3.99 0.04 4.57
C MET A 98 3.11 -0.67 3.53
N ALA A 99 3.27 -1.99 3.44
CA ALA A 99 2.55 -2.92 2.57
C ALA A 99 2.15 -4.15 3.40
N PRO A 100 0.86 -4.42 3.62
CA PRO A 100 0.42 -5.48 4.53
C PRO A 100 0.80 -6.88 4.06
N GLN A 101 0.72 -7.15 2.76
CA GLN A 101 0.97 -8.44 2.15
C GLN A 101 2.40 -8.51 1.61
N PHE A 102 3.08 -9.61 1.87
CA PHE A 102 4.41 -9.85 1.32
C PHE A 102 4.36 -10.13 -0.18
N SER A 103 5.31 -9.57 -0.91
CA SER A 103 5.66 -10.02 -2.25
C SER A 103 7.15 -9.79 -2.50
N THR A 104 7.72 -10.67 -3.32
CA THR A 104 9.10 -10.56 -3.81
C THR A 104 9.32 -9.32 -4.69
N LEU A 105 8.26 -8.77 -5.28
CA LEU A 105 8.33 -7.53 -6.09
C LEU A 105 8.10 -6.25 -5.28
N SER A 106 7.58 -6.35 -4.06
CA SER A 106 7.31 -5.19 -3.20
C SER A 106 8.10 -5.24 -1.90
N VAL A 107 7.62 -5.96 -0.89
CA VAL A 107 8.22 -5.99 0.46
C VAL A 107 9.67 -6.44 0.41
N GLN A 108 10.01 -7.48 -0.35
CA GLN A 108 11.39 -7.93 -0.49
C GLN A 108 12.30 -6.83 -1.02
N LYS A 109 11.81 -6.00 -1.96
CA LYS A 109 12.60 -4.89 -2.52
C LYS A 109 12.91 -3.78 -1.51
N TYR A 110 12.03 -3.56 -0.53
CA TYR A 110 12.34 -2.67 0.60
C TYR A 110 13.41 -3.26 1.51
N ILE A 111 13.30 -4.56 1.80
CA ILE A 111 14.27 -5.29 2.63
C ILE A 111 15.65 -5.30 1.96
N ASP A 112 15.70 -5.60 0.66
CA ASP A 112 16.93 -5.58 -0.13
C ASP A 112 17.61 -4.19 -0.08
N ALA A 113 16.82 -3.13 -0.29
CA ALA A 113 17.33 -1.75 -0.27
C ALA A 113 17.86 -1.34 1.12
N ALA A 114 17.16 -1.74 2.19
CA ALA A 114 17.60 -1.48 3.55
C ALA A 114 18.87 -2.27 3.89
N THR A 115 18.91 -3.56 3.54
CA THR A 115 20.06 -4.42 3.78
C THR A 115 21.33 -3.93 3.06
N ALA A 116 21.17 -3.46 1.81
CA ALA A 116 22.28 -2.93 1.03
C ALA A 116 22.84 -1.59 1.58
N ALA A 117 22.02 -0.84 2.33
CA ALA A 117 22.38 0.45 2.90
C ALA A 117 22.65 0.40 4.42
N LEU A 118 22.69 -0.78 5.00
CA LEU A 118 22.80 -0.94 6.46
C LEU A 118 24.15 -0.43 6.98
N PRO A 119 24.17 0.52 7.92
CA PRO A 119 25.41 0.98 8.55
C PRO A 119 26.18 -0.14 9.27
N PRO A 120 27.52 -0.11 9.28
CA PRO A 120 28.32 -1.11 9.98
C PRO A 120 27.92 -1.23 11.45
N GLY A 121 27.74 -2.47 11.92
CA GLY A 121 27.39 -2.78 13.31
C GLY A 121 25.91 -2.58 13.68
N MET A 122 25.07 -2.06 12.81
CA MET A 122 23.64 -1.95 13.05
C MET A 122 22.94 -3.30 12.80
N ARG A 123 22.19 -3.79 13.78
CA ARG A 123 21.34 -4.96 13.63
C ARG A 123 20.04 -4.58 12.92
N PHE A 124 19.62 -5.38 11.98
CA PHE A 124 18.43 -5.14 11.17
C PHE A 124 17.41 -6.28 11.33
N GLU A 125 16.16 -5.91 11.55
CA GLU A 125 15.02 -6.82 11.58
C GLU A 125 13.91 -6.22 10.71
N SER A 126 13.30 -7.00 9.84
CA SER A 126 12.20 -6.56 8.99
C SER A 126 10.87 -7.22 9.37
N VAL A 127 9.79 -6.48 9.14
CA VAL A 127 8.42 -7.00 9.20
C VAL A 127 8.03 -7.40 7.79
N GLU A 128 8.09 -8.68 7.48
CA GLU A 128 7.80 -9.16 6.11
C GLU A 128 6.32 -9.06 5.76
N SER A 129 5.43 -9.28 6.73
CA SER A 129 3.99 -9.20 6.51
C SER A 129 3.26 -8.92 7.83
N PHE A 130 2.13 -8.22 7.73
CA PHE A 130 1.19 -8.01 8.84
C PHE A 130 -0.28 -8.14 8.39
N HIS A 131 -0.51 -8.80 7.26
CA HIS A 131 -1.78 -8.91 6.52
C HIS A 131 -2.94 -9.52 7.34
N THR A 132 -2.67 -10.34 8.35
CA THR A 132 -3.67 -10.91 9.25
C THR A 132 -3.58 -10.37 10.68
N HIS A 133 -2.78 -9.31 10.91
CA HIS A 133 -2.69 -8.73 12.24
C HIS A 133 -4.07 -8.27 12.72
N PRO A 134 -4.54 -8.65 13.92
CA PRO A 134 -5.90 -8.35 14.38
C PRO A 134 -6.28 -6.87 14.25
N LEU A 135 -5.42 -5.96 14.71
CA LEU A 135 -5.68 -4.52 14.63
C LEU A 135 -5.65 -3.97 13.18
N LEU A 136 -4.96 -4.62 12.21
CA LEU A 136 -5.11 -4.24 10.80
C LEU A 136 -6.50 -4.57 10.30
N LEU A 137 -6.95 -5.79 10.57
CA LEU A 137 -8.25 -6.25 10.14
C LEU A 137 -9.38 -5.44 10.79
N ASP A 138 -9.19 -5.06 12.06
CA ASP A 138 -10.12 -4.18 12.78
C ASP A 138 -10.15 -2.77 12.16
N ALA A 139 -8.98 -2.20 11.85
CA ALA A 139 -8.89 -0.88 11.21
C ALA A 139 -9.59 -0.83 9.84
N PHE A 140 -9.44 -1.87 9.00
CA PHE A 140 -10.19 -1.97 7.75
C PHE A 140 -11.69 -2.18 8.00
N ALA A 141 -12.08 -3.00 8.97
CA ALA A 141 -13.48 -3.22 9.32
C ALA A 141 -14.15 -1.92 9.81
N GLU A 142 -13.44 -1.09 10.58
CA GLU A 142 -13.88 0.26 10.97
C GLU A 142 -14.15 1.15 9.74
N ARG A 143 -13.28 1.11 8.70
CA ARG A 143 -13.50 1.84 7.45
C ARG A 143 -14.73 1.33 6.68
N VAL A 144 -14.94 0.02 6.66
CA VAL A 144 -16.13 -0.58 6.06
C VAL A 144 -17.38 -0.14 6.82
N ALA A 145 -17.36 -0.20 8.15
CA ALA A 145 -18.50 0.21 8.99
C ALA A 145 -18.82 1.71 8.81
N ALA A 146 -17.79 2.57 8.76
CA ALA A 146 -17.96 4.00 8.52
C ALA A 146 -18.56 4.30 7.13
N ALA A 147 -18.24 3.49 6.13
CA ALA A 147 -18.81 3.60 4.79
C ALA A 147 -20.28 3.13 4.73
N GLN A 148 -20.80 2.44 5.73
CA GLN A 148 -22.18 1.97 5.81
C GLN A 148 -22.62 1.25 4.50
N PRO A 149 -22.08 0.05 4.21
CA PRO A 149 -22.42 -0.71 3.01
C PRO A 149 -23.93 -0.92 2.91
N LYS A 150 -24.49 -0.72 1.70
CA LYS A 150 -25.92 -0.94 1.48
C LYS A 150 -26.16 -2.39 1.03
N PRO A 151 -27.36 -2.97 1.31
CA PRO A 151 -27.67 -4.34 0.90
C PRO A 151 -27.57 -4.61 -0.63
N ASP A 152 -27.74 -3.56 -1.43
CA ASP A 152 -27.67 -3.60 -2.90
C ASP A 152 -26.27 -3.24 -3.45
N GLU A 153 -25.28 -2.97 -2.57
CA GLU A 153 -23.89 -2.76 -2.96
C GLU A 153 -23.11 -4.07 -2.96
N LEU A 154 -22.29 -4.27 -3.99
CA LEU A 154 -21.27 -5.31 -3.98
C LEU A 154 -19.98 -4.74 -3.39
N VAL A 155 -19.50 -5.33 -2.31
CA VAL A 155 -18.21 -4.99 -1.71
C VAL A 155 -17.10 -5.64 -2.54
N ILE A 156 -16.08 -4.87 -2.93
CA ILE A 156 -14.92 -5.34 -3.67
C ILE A 156 -13.65 -5.02 -2.87
N PHE A 157 -12.96 -6.06 -2.41
CA PHE A 157 -11.63 -5.89 -1.81
C PHE A 157 -10.57 -5.82 -2.91
N THR A 158 -9.74 -4.77 -2.90
CA THR A 158 -8.73 -4.59 -3.94
C THR A 158 -7.31 -4.55 -3.39
N ALA A 159 -6.37 -4.96 -4.25
CA ALA A 159 -4.93 -4.88 -4.02
C ALA A 159 -4.21 -4.64 -5.36
N HIS A 160 -2.91 -4.31 -5.32
CA HIS A 160 -2.10 -4.16 -6.52
C HIS A 160 -1.99 -5.49 -7.27
N SER A 161 -2.11 -5.49 -8.60
CA SER A 161 -1.86 -6.68 -9.41
C SER A 161 -0.36 -7.00 -9.49
N LEU A 162 -0.04 -8.25 -9.66
CA LEU A 162 1.32 -8.74 -9.90
C LEU A 162 1.36 -9.64 -11.13
N PRO A 163 2.52 -9.76 -11.82
CA PRO A 163 2.67 -10.72 -12.90
C PRO A 163 2.39 -12.16 -12.41
N GLU A 164 1.61 -12.92 -13.17
CA GLU A 164 1.24 -14.31 -12.81
C GLU A 164 2.47 -15.20 -12.58
N ARG A 165 3.57 -14.96 -13.30
CA ARG A 165 4.82 -15.72 -13.10
C ARG A 165 5.39 -15.61 -11.68
N VAL A 166 5.11 -14.51 -10.97
CA VAL A 166 5.56 -14.30 -9.58
C VAL A 166 4.80 -15.23 -8.64
N ILE A 167 3.49 -15.34 -8.83
CA ILE A 167 2.64 -16.27 -8.07
C ILE A 167 2.99 -17.72 -8.43
N ALA A 168 3.19 -18.03 -9.71
CA ALA A 168 3.60 -19.35 -10.16
C ALA A 168 4.98 -19.76 -9.59
N ALA A 169 5.86 -18.81 -9.26
CA ALA A 169 7.13 -19.03 -8.60
C ALA A 169 7.01 -19.23 -7.07
N GLY A 170 5.80 -19.28 -6.51
CA GLY A 170 5.55 -19.56 -5.10
C GLY A 170 5.37 -18.33 -4.21
N ASP A 171 5.25 -17.12 -4.79
CA ASP A 171 4.91 -15.92 -4.01
C ASP A 171 3.48 -16.02 -3.48
N ARG A 172 3.32 -15.90 -2.17
CA ARG A 172 2.04 -16.07 -1.48
C ARG A 172 1.18 -14.80 -1.44
N TYR A 173 1.52 -13.78 -2.21
CA TYR A 173 0.81 -12.50 -2.19
C TYR A 173 -0.70 -12.64 -2.39
N ALA A 174 -1.14 -13.39 -3.39
CA ALA A 174 -2.56 -13.57 -3.69
C ALA A 174 -3.32 -14.29 -2.56
N ASP A 175 -2.65 -15.26 -1.88
CA ASP A 175 -3.19 -15.92 -0.70
C ASP A 175 -3.34 -14.93 0.46
N GLN A 176 -2.31 -14.12 0.72
CA GLN A 176 -2.33 -13.12 1.78
C GLN A 176 -3.39 -12.03 1.55
N VAL A 177 -3.61 -11.62 0.30
CA VAL A 177 -4.72 -10.72 -0.05
C VAL A 177 -6.06 -11.39 0.26
N ALA A 178 -6.22 -12.68 -0.09
CA ALA A 178 -7.44 -13.43 0.20
C ALA A 178 -7.68 -13.60 1.71
N GLU A 179 -6.62 -13.84 2.49
CA GLU A 179 -6.68 -13.96 3.95
C GLU A 179 -7.09 -12.62 4.58
N THR A 180 -6.52 -11.49 4.13
CA THR A 180 -6.93 -10.15 4.56
C THR A 180 -8.40 -9.89 4.25
N ALA A 181 -8.83 -10.13 3.00
CA ALA A 181 -10.22 -9.92 2.58
C ALA A 181 -11.20 -10.71 3.44
N ARG A 182 -10.91 -11.98 3.69
CA ARG A 182 -11.72 -12.86 4.54
C ARG A 182 -11.78 -12.35 5.99
N GLY A 183 -10.63 -11.95 6.52
CA GLY A 183 -10.52 -11.43 7.88
C GLY A 183 -11.29 -10.13 8.09
N VAL A 184 -11.22 -9.20 7.13
CA VAL A 184 -11.99 -7.94 7.15
C VAL A 184 -13.48 -8.21 6.97
N ALA A 185 -13.86 -9.04 5.99
CA ALA A 185 -15.26 -9.40 5.73
C ALA A 185 -15.92 -9.99 6.98
N GLY A 186 -15.23 -10.94 7.66
CA GLY A 186 -15.75 -11.55 8.90
C GLY A 186 -15.97 -10.54 10.02
N ARG A 187 -15.07 -9.56 10.20
CA ARG A 187 -15.21 -8.50 11.22
C ARG A 187 -16.29 -7.48 10.88
N ALA A 188 -16.41 -7.15 9.60
CA ALA A 188 -17.41 -6.19 9.14
C ALA A 188 -18.79 -6.78 8.88
N GLY A 189 -18.99 -8.10 9.07
CA GLY A 189 -20.24 -8.78 8.79
C GLY A 189 -20.60 -8.85 7.30
N ILE A 190 -19.60 -8.74 6.40
CA ILE A 190 -19.80 -8.80 4.96
C ILE A 190 -19.82 -10.25 4.51
N THR A 191 -20.96 -10.73 4.03
CA THR A 191 -21.15 -12.11 3.57
C THR A 191 -21.04 -12.26 2.06
N ARG A 192 -21.24 -11.15 1.31
CA ARG A 192 -21.15 -11.12 -0.16
C ARG A 192 -20.10 -10.10 -0.58
N TYR A 193 -19.01 -10.56 -1.13
CA TYR A 193 -17.94 -9.73 -1.66
C TYR A 193 -17.20 -10.41 -2.80
N GLU A 194 -16.48 -9.62 -3.56
CA GLU A 194 -15.53 -10.07 -4.57
C GLU A 194 -14.13 -9.54 -4.26
N ARG A 195 -13.13 -10.05 -4.97
CA ARG A 195 -11.76 -9.54 -4.95
C ARG A 195 -11.38 -9.14 -6.36
N ALA A 196 -10.68 -8.03 -6.48
CA ALA A 196 -10.14 -7.56 -7.74
C ALA A 196 -8.73 -7.00 -7.53
N TYR A 197 -8.02 -6.81 -8.63
CA TYR A 197 -6.69 -6.23 -8.62
C TYR A 197 -6.67 -4.97 -9.47
N GLN A 198 -5.75 -4.05 -9.16
CA GLN A 198 -5.57 -2.79 -9.85
C GLN A 198 -4.10 -2.52 -10.17
N SER A 199 -3.82 -1.45 -10.91
CA SER A 199 -2.45 -0.96 -11.13
C SER A 199 -1.53 -1.97 -11.82
N ALA A 200 -2.08 -2.88 -12.65
CA ALA A 200 -1.27 -3.80 -13.43
C ALA A 200 -0.26 -3.04 -14.30
N GLY A 201 0.98 -3.52 -14.34
CA GLY A 201 2.03 -2.91 -15.16
C GLY A 201 1.77 -3.09 -16.65
N ARG A 202 2.36 -2.22 -17.47
CA ARG A 202 2.21 -2.22 -18.94
C ARG A 202 3.20 -3.16 -19.65
N THR A 203 3.40 -4.34 -19.06
CA THR A 203 4.20 -5.39 -19.70
C THR A 203 3.27 -6.35 -20.46
N PRO A 204 3.73 -6.99 -21.54
CA PRO A 204 2.90 -7.92 -22.33
C PRO A 204 2.61 -9.25 -21.59
N GLU A 205 3.22 -9.48 -20.43
CA GLU A 205 3.01 -10.67 -19.63
C GLU A 205 1.63 -10.65 -18.93
N PRO A 206 1.03 -11.80 -18.62
CA PRO A 206 -0.22 -11.88 -17.87
C PRO A 206 -0.04 -11.43 -16.42
N TRP A 207 -1.06 -10.73 -15.90
CA TRP A 207 -1.14 -10.22 -14.54
C TRP A 207 -2.31 -10.86 -13.81
N ILE A 208 -2.18 -11.05 -12.49
CA ILE A 208 -3.26 -11.64 -11.69
C ILE A 208 -4.53 -10.78 -11.75
N GLY A 209 -5.67 -11.46 -11.87
CA GLY A 209 -6.97 -10.82 -12.03
C GLY A 209 -8.07 -11.44 -11.16
N PRO A 210 -9.32 -11.04 -11.39
CA PRO A 210 -9.73 -10.03 -12.39
C PRO A 210 -9.22 -8.63 -12.05
N SER A 211 -9.05 -7.77 -13.07
CA SER A 211 -8.84 -6.35 -12.81
C SER A 211 -10.12 -5.73 -12.25
N LEU A 212 -10.00 -4.60 -11.54
CA LEU A 212 -11.17 -3.89 -11.00
C LEU A 212 -12.12 -3.46 -12.12
N ASP A 213 -11.58 -2.94 -13.22
CA ASP A 213 -12.35 -2.50 -14.39
C ASP A 213 -13.11 -3.69 -15.01
N GLN A 214 -12.45 -4.83 -15.18
CA GLN A 214 -13.05 -6.04 -15.71
C GLN A 214 -14.15 -6.60 -14.79
N LEU A 215 -13.94 -6.59 -13.48
CA LEU A 215 -14.95 -7.04 -12.52
C LEU A 215 -16.20 -6.14 -12.55
N ILE A 216 -16.03 -4.82 -12.70
CA ILE A 216 -17.14 -3.88 -12.85
C ILE A 216 -17.94 -4.20 -14.09
N ASP A 217 -17.29 -4.42 -15.25
CA ASP A 217 -17.95 -4.82 -16.50
C ASP A 217 -18.74 -6.12 -16.32
N ASP A 218 -18.09 -7.19 -15.86
CA ASP A 218 -18.68 -8.52 -15.66
C ASP A 218 -19.91 -8.52 -14.73
N LYS A 219 -19.91 -7.64 -13.72
CA LYS A 219 -21.00 -7.54 -12.73
C LYS A 219 -22.06 -6.48 -13.06
N SER A 220 -21.81 -5.60 -14.01
CA SER A 220 -22.67 -4.45 -14.34
C SER A 220 -24.09 -4.83 -14.75
N ALA A 221 -24.29 -6.01 -15.34
CA ALA A 221 -25.61 -6.53 -15.70
C ALA A 221 -26.50 -6.83 -14.47
N THR A 222 -25.91 -7.20 -13.32
CA THR A 222 -26.63 -7.66 -12.12
C THR A 222 -26.42 -6.76 -10.90
N THR A 223 -25.44 -5.87 -10.95
CA THR A 223 -25.04 -5.01 -9.82
C THR A 223 -24.93 -3.57 -10.29
N ARG A 224 -25.60 -2.66 -9.58
CA ARG A 224 -25.59 -1.22 -9.92
C ARG A 224 -24.74 -0.37 -9.01
N LYS A 225 -24.28 -0.91 -7.88
CA LYS A 225 -23.52 -0.17 -6.87
C LYS A 225 -22.34 -0.99 -6.36
N PHE A 226 -21.17 -0.39 -6.36
CA PHE A 226 -19.93 -0.99 -5.90
C PHE A 226 -19.34 -0.18 -4.75
N LEU A 227 -18.89 -0.87 -3.69
CA LEU A 227 -18.07 -0.32 -2.62
C LEU A 227 -16.71 -0.97 -2.64
N VAL A 228 -15.68 -0.22 -3.02
CA VAL A 228 -14.29 -0.69 -3.05
C VAL A 228 -13.62 -0.49 -1.69
N VAL A 229 -12.91 -1.51 -1.23
CA VAL A 229 -12.10 -1.48 0.00
C VAL A 229 -10.66 -1.83 -0.38
N PRO A 230 -9.72 -0.86 -0.44
CA PRO A 230 -8.36 -1.06 -0.95
C PRO A 230 -7.45 -1.68 0.11
N ILE A 231 -7.63 -2.98 0.41
CA ILE A 231 -6.92 -3.71 1.48
C ILE A 231 -5.43 -3.97 1.19
N GLY A 232 -4.98 -3.79 -0.04
CA GLY A 232 -3.57 -3.88 -0.42
C GLY A 232 -2.75 -2.64 -0.04
N PHE A 233 -3.40 -1.57 0.42
CA PHE A 233 -2.79 -0.27 0.68
C PHE A 233 -3.17 0.27 2.06
N VAL A 234 -2.25 1.00 2.68
CA VAL A 234 -2.48 1.55 4.03
C VAL A 234 -2.64 3.08 4.05
N CYS A 235 -2.58 3.73 2.89
CA CYS A 235 -2.75 5.19 2.77
C CYS A 235 -3.23 5.58 1.38
N ASP A 236 -3.77 6.79 1.27
CA ASP A 236 -4.05 7.40 -0.01
C ASP A 236 -2.74 7.72 -0.77
N HIS A 237 -2.72 7.39 -2.04
CA HIS A 237 -1.63 7.66 -2.98
C HIS A 237 -2.17 7.52 -4.41
N THR A 238 -1.32 7.70 -5.41
CA THR A 238 -1.74 7.75 -6.82
C THR A 238 -2.54 6.51 -7.23
N GLU A 239 -2.10 5.30 -6.86
CA GLU A 239 -2.77 4.04 -7.25
C GLU A 239 -4.15 3.84 -6.56
N VAL A 240 -4.44 4.54 -5.48
CA VAL A 240 -5.78 4.59 -4.87
C VAL A 240 -6.60 5.72 -5.49
N LEU A 241 -6.05 6.94 -5.50
CA LEU A 241 -6.77 8.14 -5.93
C LEU A 241 -7.04 8.16 -7.43
N PHE A 242 -6.08 7.71 -8.25
CA PHE A 242 -6.28 7.69 -9.69
C PHE A 242 -6.97 6.41 -10.15
N ASP A 243 -6.45 5.23 -9.79
CA ASP A 243 -6.96 3.97 -10.36
C ASP A 243 -8.38 3.66 -9.87
N ILE A 244 -8.74 4.03 -8.62
CA ILE A 244 -10.09 3.79 -8.09
C ILE A 244 -11.00 5.00 -8.34
N ASP A 245 -10.60 6.20 -7.84
CA ASP A 245 -11.52 7.36 -7.80
C ASP A 245 -11.68 8.02 -9.17
N VAL A 246 -10.72 7.84 -10.10
CA VAL A 246 -10.79 8.40 -11.45
C VAL A 246 -11.09 7.32 -12.47
N GLN A 247 -10.21 6.31 -12.63
CA GLN A 247 -10.30 5.31 -13.70
C GLN A 247 -11.48 4.36 -13.49
N ALA A 248 -11.50 3.61 -12.39
CA ALA A 248 -12.58 2.64 -12.12
C ALA A 248 -13.95 3.33 -11.95
N ALA A 249 -13.99 4.55 -11.36
CA ALA A 249 -15.21 5.33 -11.30
C ALA A 249 -15.70 5.79 -12.69
N ARG A 250 -14.80 6.04 -13.65
CA ARG A 250 -15.16 6.30 -15.05
C ARG A 250 -15.77 5.05 -15.67
N VAL A 251 -15.10 3.90 -15.55
CA VAL A 251 -15.60 2.61 -16.06
C VAL A 251 -17.00 2.31 -15.49
N ALA A 252 -17.19 2.48 -14.19
CA ALA A 252 -18.51 2.28 -13.57
C ALA A 252 -19.60 3.15 -14.22
N ARG A 253 -19.30 4.42 -14.52
CA ARG A 253 -20.25 5.32 -15.21
C ARG A 253 -20.56 4.87 -16.64
N GLU A 254 -19.58 4.35 -17.38
CA GLU A 254 -19.77 3.81 -18.75
C GLU A 254 -20.78 2.66 -18.76
N PHE A 255 -20.79 1.84 -17.70
CA PHE A 255 -21.78 0.78 -17.49
C PHE A 255 -23.04 1.20 -16.73
N SER A 256 -23.29 2.50 -16.55
CA SER A 256 -24.44 3.04 -15.81
C SER A 256 -24.55 2.48 -14.39
N THR A 257 -23.42 2.26 -13.75
CA THR A 257 -23.27 1.84 -12.35
C THR A 257 -22.60 2.95 -11.52
N THR A 258 -22.61 2.81 -10.21
CA THR A 258 -21.93 3.74 -9.30
C THR A 258 -20.84 3.01 -8.53
N LEU A 259 -19.71 3.68 -8.36
CA LEU A 259 -18.60 3.21 -7.55
C LEU A 259 -18.25 4.25 -6.50
N ARG A 260 -18.06 3.80 -5.29
CA ARG A 260 -17.44 4.57 -4.19
C ARG A 260 -16.43 3.67 -3.47
N ARG A 261 -15.55 4.24 -2.70
CA ARG A 261 -14.63 3.45 -1.84
C ARG A 261 -14.73 3.85 -0.38
N THR A 262 -14.19 3.01 0.49
CA THR A 262 -13.88 3.39 1.86
C THR A 262 -12.73 4.40 1.88
N GLU A 263 -12.63 5.20 2.94
CA GLU A 263 -11.38 5.91 3.21
C GLU A 263 -10.24 4.92 3.40
N SER A 264 -9.02 5.33 3.03
CA SER A 264 -7.80 4.59 3.37
C SER A 264 -7.51 4.65 4.88
N LEU A 265 -6.64 3.79 5.37
CA LEU A 265 -6.28 3.79 6.79
C LEU A 265 -5.59 5.08 7.21
N ASN A 266 -4.70 5.61 6.39
CA ASN A 266 -3.95 6.83 6.66
C ASN A 266 -3.40 6.84 8.10
N THR A 267 -3.81 7.77 8.95
CA THR A 267 -3.43 7.88 10.37
C THR A 267 -4.51 7.33 11.32
N ALA A 268 -5.35 6.40 10.85
CA ALA A 268 -6.39 5.81 11.71
C ALA A 268 -5.82 5.29 13.04
N PRO A 269 -6.42 5.64 14.19
CA PRO A 269 -5.86 5.30 15.51
C PRO A 269 -5.59 3.80 15.70
N THR A 270 -6.49 2.94 15.22
CA THR A 270 -6.36 1.48 15.29
C THR A 270 -5.20 0.98 14.43
N PHE A 271 -4.98 1.57 13.26
CA PHE A 271 -3.82 1.26 12.41
C PHE A 271 -2.50 1.69 13.04
N ILE A 272 -2.43 2.88 13.64
CA ILE A 272 -1.22 3.34 14.36
C ILE A 272 -0.97 2.48 15.61
N ALA A 273 -2.03 2.04 16.31
CA ALA A 273 -1.90 1.09 17.43
C ALA A 273 -1.33 -0.26 16.97
N MET A 274 -1.69 -0.73 15.78
CA MET A 274 -1.09 -1.92 15.19
C MET A 274 0.43 -1.74 14.98
N LEU A 275 0.85 -0.61 14.39
CA LEU A 275 2.29 -0.34 14.17
C LEU A 275 3.05 -0.32 15.50
N GLU A 276 2.50 0.31 16.53
CA GLU A 276 3.04 0.28 17.89
C GLU A 276 3.17 -1.14 18.43
N ALA A 277 2.11 -1.96 18.32
CA ALA A 277 2.09 -3.34 18.80
C ALA A 277 3.18 -4.18 18.12
N ILE A 278 3.35 -4.01 16.80
CA ILE A 278 4.41 -4.68 16.01
C ILE A 278 5.80 -4.32 16.54
N VAL A 279 6.06 -3.04 16.82
CA VAL A 279 7.35 -2.58 17.34
C VAL A 279 7.59 -3.12 18.75
N ARG A 280 6.63 -2.97 19.66
CA ARG A 280 6.78 -3.41 21.06
C ARG A 280 6.98 -4.91 21.18
N ALA A 281 6.28 -5.71 20.38
CA ALA A 281 6.46 -7.18 20.34
C ALA A 281 7.88 -7.60 19.92
N ARG A 282 8.58 -6.77 19.13
CA ARG A 282 9.97 -7.04 18.72
C ARG A 282 11.01 -6.47 19.67
N LEU A 283 10.65 -5.47 20.46
CA LEU A 283 11.52 -4.89 21.49
C LEU A 283 11.52 -5.70 22.78
N SER A 284 10.42 -6.42 23.07
CA SER A 284 10.33 -7.31 24.23
C SER A 284 11.42 -8.39 24.13
N PRO A 285 12.11 -8.74 25.23
CA PRO A 285 13.02 -9.88 25.25
C PRO A 285 12.25 -11.11 24.74
N ARG A 286 12.79 -11.81 23.76
CA ARG A 286 12.29 -13.14 23.42
C ARG A 286 12.69 -14.02 24.59
N ASP A 287 11.72 -14.59 25.29
CA ASP A 287 12.00 -15.66 26.24
C ASP A 287 12.75 -16.76 25.48
N SER A 288 14.03 -16.91 25.82
CA SER A 288 14.98 -17.83 25.20
C SER A 288 14.75 -19.25 25.70
#